data_f82e56f6ab0f4f4c8725396361400364
#
_entry.id   f82e56f6ab0f4f4c8725396361400364
#
_cell.length_a   1.000
_cell.length_b   1.000
_cell.length_c   1.000
_cell.angle_alpha   90.00
_cell.angle_beta   90.00
_cell.angle_gamma   90.00
#
_symmetry.space_group_name_H-M   'P 1'
#
loop_
_entity.id
_entity.type
_entity.pdbx_description
1 polymer ?
#
loop_
_entity_poly.entity_id
_entity_poly.type
_entity_poly.pdbx_seq_one_letter_code
_entity_poly.pdbx_strand_id
1 'polypeptide(L)'
;MELPIAIDTLRSTRFFAAAEKAVIISAVWCPSCLIMIGRYHELREKYPDIEFLEYDFDADKEAVAEHKVWKTLPVLILYQEGIEVARFIGEKSLKEMTLKIEALLNGK
;
A
#
# COMPACT_ATOMS: atom_id res chain seq x y z
N MET A 1 2.03 22.74 23.53
CA MET A 1 2.45 22.10 23.04
C MET A 1 2.88 21.60 22.57
N GLU A 2 2.36 21.73 22.52
CA GLU A 2 2.72 21.02 22.01
C GLU A 2 2.96 20.41 21.52
N LEU A 3 2.54 20.84 21.94
CA LEU A 3 2.77 20.15 21.36
C LEU A 3 3.05 19.65 20.90
N PRO A 4 2.86 19.89 21.12
CA PRO A 4 3.12 19.28 20.46
C PRO A 4 3.14 18.91 19.85
N ILE A 5 2.76 19.13 20.18
CA ILE A 5 2.86 18.58 19.41
C ILE A 5 3.24 18.59 18.65
N ALA A 6 3.01 19.03 18.86
CA ALA A 6 3.25 18.82 17.97
C ALA A 6 4.12 18.82 17.48
N ILE A 7 4.18 18.84 17.52
CA ILE A 7 4.95 18.60 16.84
C ILE A 7 5.53 18.07 16.47
N ASP A 8 5.27 17.75 16.84
CA ASP A 8 5.73 17.05 16.22
C ASP A 8 5.33 16.72 15.62
N THR A 9 4.91 16.92 16.28
CA THR A 9 4.19 16.48 15.48
C THR A 9 4.20 17.00 14.42
N LEU A 10 4.54 17.89 14.28
CA LEU A 10 4.59 18.38 13.21
C LEU A 10 5.43 17.85 12.29
N ARG A 11 6.43 17.57 12.43
CA ARG A 11 7.13 16.86 11.55
C ARG A 11 6.42 15.71 11.18
N SER A 12 5.75 15.26 12.01
CA SER A 12 5.00 14.15 11.67
C SER A 12 3.84 14.45 10.90
N THR A 13 3.41 15.65 10.82
CA THR A 13 2.29 15.97 10.03
C THR A 13 2.51 15.70 8.62
N ARG A 14 3.64 16.10 8.08
CA ARG A 14 3.90 15.80 6.77
C ARG A 14 3.99 14.36 6.54
N PHE A 15 4.49 13.66 7.49
CA PHE A 15 4.54 12.29 7.46
C PHE A 15 3.20 11.66 7.37
N PHE A 16 2.22 12.20 7.98
CA PHE A 16 0.91 11.69 7.87
C PHE A 16 0.26 12.02 6.57
N ALA A 17 0.75 12.96 5.84
CA ALA A 17 0.17 13.26 4.57
C ALA A 17 0.62 12.28 3.51
N ALA A 18 1.60 11.47 3.78
CA ALA A 18 2.05 10.50 2.83
C ALA A 18 1.12 9.30 2.79
N ALA A 19 1.33 8.41 1.87
CA ALA A 19 0.61 7.17 1.85
C ALA A 19 0.90 6.47 3.17
N GLU A 20 -0.12 6.12 3.89
CA GLU A 20 0.01 5.57 5.21
C GLU A 20 -0.25 4.10 5.27
N LYS A 21 -1.03 3.60 4.36
CA LYS A 21 -1.47 2.23 4.40
C LYS A 21 -1.46 1.64 3.00
N ALA A 22 -0.98 0.45 2.88
CA ALA A 22 -0.99 -0.28 1.63
C ALA A 22 -1.66 -1.61 1.87
N VAL A 23 -2.59 -1.96 1.00
CA VAL A 23 -3.33 -3.21 1.11
C VAL A 23 -2.92 -4.09 -0.06
N ILE A 24 -2.48 -5.31 0.24
CA ILE A 24 -2.10 -6.28 -0.77
C ILE A 24 -3.10 -7.42 -0.73
N ILE A 25 -3.68 -7.74 -1.88
CA ILE A 25 -4.59 -8.88 -1.97
C ILE A 25 -4.04 -9.84 -3.00
N SER A 26 -3.83 -11.08 -2.59
CA SER A 26 -3.24 -12.09 -3.45
C SER A 26 -3.87 -13.44 -3.17
N ALA A 27 -3.44 -14.46 -3.92
CA ALA A 27 -3.93 -15.81 -3.73
C ALA A 27 -2.79 -16.78 -4.00
N VAL A 28 -2.80 -17.91 -3.28
CA VAL A 28 -1.72 -18.88 -3.43
C VAL A 28 -1.73 -19.55 -4.81
N TRP A 29 -2.86 -19.60 -5.47
CA TRP A 29 -2.97 -20.25 -6.77
C TRP A 29 -2.66 -19.30 -7.93
N CYS A 30 -2.31 -18.08 -7.67
CA CYS A 30 -2.13 -17.07 -8.71
C CYS A 30 -0.64 -16.93 -9.07
N PRO A 31 -0.24 -17.27 -10.29
CA PRO A 31 1.18 -17.18 -10.68
C PRO A 31 1.73 -15.76 -10.58
N SER A 32 0.96 -14.77 -11.00
CA SER A 32 1.42 -13.39 -10.92
C SER A 32 1.62 -12.96 -9.48
N CYS A 33 0.81 -13.50 -8.57
CA CYS A 33 0.97 -13.18 -7.16
C CYS A 33 2.30 -13.70 -6.65
N LEU A 34 2.70 -14.89 -7.08
CA LEU A 34 3.98 -15.46 -6.66
C LEU A 34 5.15 -14.61 -7.13
N ILE A 35 5.04 -14.09 -8.34
CA ILE A 35 6.07 -13.23 -8.89
C ILE A 35 6.19 -11.95 -8.07
N MET A 36 5.06 -11.42 -7.61
CA MET A 36 5.05 -10.15 -6.91
C MET A 36 5.45 -10.22 -5.45
N ILE A 37 5.48 -11.41 -4.86
CA ILE A 37 5.82 -11.55 -3.44
C ILE A 37 7.13 -10.85 -3.10
N GLY A 38 8.18 -11.12 -3.87
CA GLY A 38 9.47 -10.51 -3.61
C GLY A 38 9.45 -9.00 -3.76
N ARG A 39 8.71 -8.53 -4.75
CA ARG A 39 8.63 -7.09 -4.99
C ARG A 39 7.89 -6.38 -3.87
N TYR A 40 6.82 -6.96 -3.38
CA TYR A 40 6.09 -6.37 -2.26
C TYR A 40 6.96 -6.37 -1.01
N HIS A 41 7.74 -7.42 -0.82
CA HIS A 41 8.62 -7.50 0.32
C HIS A 41 9.65 -6.37 0.29
N GLU A 42 10.20 -6.09 -0.88
CA GLU A 42 11.15 -5.00 -1.02
C GLU A 42 10.50 -3.65 -0.76
N LEU A 43 9.26 -3.48 -1.18
CA LEU A 43 8.55 -2.24 -0.90
C LEU A 43 8.36 -2.04 0.60
N ARG A 44 8.02 -3.11 1.30
CA ARG A 44 7.83 -3.01 2.75
C ARG A 44 9.11 -2.58 3.44
N GLU A 45 10.22 -3.13 3.01
CA GLU A 45 11.48 -2.78 3.63
C GLU A 45 11.90 -1.38 3.30
N LYS A 46 11.57 -0.93 2.10
CA LYS A 46 11.94 0.41 1.67
C LYS A 46 11.09 1.49 2.35
N TYR A 47 9.86 1.17 2.68
CA TYR A 47 8.94 2.13 3.26
C TYR A 47 8.40 1.65 4.60
N PRO A 48 9.25 1.65 5.63
CA PRO A 48 8.81 1.12 6.93
C PRO A 48 7.73 1.94 7.61
N ASP A 49 7.52 3.17 7.16
CA ASP A 49 6.47 4.00 7.73
C ASP A 49 5.09 3.74 7.16
N ILE A 50 5.02 2.97 6.08
CA ILE A 50 3.74 2.60 5.51
C ILE A 50 3.30 1.29 6.12
N GLU A 51 2.07 1.24 6.60
CA GLU A 51 1.52 0.02 7.15
C GLU A 51 1.03 -0.86 6.01
N PHE A 52 1.60 -2.06 5.88
CA PHE A 52 1.19 -2.99 4.84
C PHE A 52 0.29 -4.05 5.44
N LEU A 53 -0.89 -4.20 4.87
CA LEU A 53 -1.86 -5.22 5.27
C LEU A 53 -2.01 -6.20 4.11
N GLU A 54 -1.99 -7.48 4.43
CA GLU A 54 -2.11 -8.51 3.40
C GLU A 54 -3.35 -9.34 3.63
N TYR A 55 -4.09 -9.58 2.57
CA TYR A 55 -5.29 -10.40 2.63
C TYR A 55 -5.23 -11.47 1.56
N ASP A 56 -5.81 -12.61 1.87
CA ASP A 56 -5.91 -13.70 0.93
C ASP A 56 -7.26 -13.64 0.24
N PHE A 57 -7.25 -13.71 -1.07
CA PHE A 57 -8.47 -13.58 -1.87
C PHE A 57 -9.54 -14.60 -1.46
N ASP A 58 -9.14 -15.82 -1.13
CA ASP A 58 -10.08 -16.87 -0.80
C ASP A 58 -10.50 -16.87 0.66
N ALA A 59 -9.58 -16.57 1.56
CA ALA A 59 -9.86 -16.64 2.98
C ALA A 59 -10.47 -15.38 3.55
N ASP A 60 -10.09 -14.22 3.03
CA ASP A 60 -10.51 -12.93 3.59
C ASP A 60 -11.57 -12.26 2.71
N LYS A 61 -12.65 -12.95 2.47
CA LYS A 61 -13.64 -12.50 1.50
C LYS A 61 -14.25 -11.15 1.81
N GLU A 62 -14.42 -10.84 3.08
CA GLU A 62 -14.98 -9.55 3.45
C GLU A 62 -14.04 -8.42 3.08
N ALA A 63 -12.75 -8.59 3.38
CA ALA A 63 -11.78 -7.57 3.06
C ALA A 63 -11.67 -7.40 1.55
N VAL A 64 -11.70 -8.52 0.83
CA VAL A 64 -11.62 -8.49 -0.62
C VAL A 64 -12.77 -7.68 -1.20
N ALA A 65 -13.98 -7.92 -0.72
CA ALA A 65 -15.14 -7.19 -1.20
C ALA A 65 -15.09 -5.72 -0.80
N GLU A 66 -14.65 -5.47 0.40
CA GLU A 66 -14.56 -4.11 0.91
C GLU A 66 -13.61 -3.26 0.08
N HIS A 67 -12.52 -3.87 -0.36
CA HIS A 67 -11.55 -3.14 -1.18
C HIS A 67 -11.86 -3.24 -2.67
N LYS A 68 -12.98 -3.84 -3.01
CA LYS A 68 -13.47 -3.90 -4.38
C LYS A 68 -12.50 -4.57 -5.32
N VAL A 69 -12.00 -5.72 -4.89
CA VAL A 69 -11.13 -6.53 -5.70
C VAL A 69 -11.93 -7.73 -6.20
N TRP A 70 -11.96 -7.93 -7.52
CA TRP A 70 -12.82 -8.97 -8.09
C TRP A 70 -12.05 -10.20 -8.53
N LYS A 71 -11.44 -10.13 -9.70
CA LYS A 71 -10.79 -11.29 -10.25
C LYS A 71 -9.33 -11.11 -10.59
N THR A 72 -8.93 -9.90 -10.89
CA THR A 72 -7.56 -9.65 -11.33
C THR A 72 -6.66 -9.50 -10.12
N LEU A 73 -5.69 -10.39 -10.01
CA LEU A 73 -4.76 -10.42 -8.89
C LEU A 73 -3.35 -10.42 -9.42
N PRO A 74 -2.38 -9.99 -8.63
CA PRO A 74 -2.54 -9.40 -7.31
C PRO A 74 -2.94 -7.93 -7.41
N VAL A 75 -3.34 -7.35 -6.29
CA VAL A 75 -3.70 -5.94 -6.24
C VAL A 75 -2.98 -5.30 -5.08
N LEU A 76 -2.39 -4.15 -5.32
CA LEU A 76 -1.78 -3.33 -4.28
C LEU A 76 -2.50 -2.00 -4.28
N ILE A 77 -3.08 -1.63 -3.16
CA ILE A 77 -3.84 -0.39 -3.04
C ILE A 77 -3.17 0.50 -2.02
N LEU A 78 -2.95 1.76 -2.38
CA LEU A 78 -2.35 2.73 -1.48
C LEU A 78 -3.40 3.68 -0.97
N TYR A 79 -3.41 3.89 0.34
CA TYR A 79 -4.36 4.79 0.99
C TYR A 79 -3.63 5.91 1.69
N GLN A 80 -4.26 7.08 1.67
CA GLN A 80 -3.74 8.26 2.33
C GLN A 80 -4.92 8.87 3.07
N GLU A 81 -4.85 8.88 4.39
CA GLU A 81 -5.95 9.38 5.22
C GLU A 81 -7.25 8.68 4.90
N GLY A 82 -7.18 7.37 4.71
CA GLY A 82 -8.36 6.57 4.45
C GLY A 82 -8.90 6.62 3.05
N ILE A 83 -8.27 7.38 2.17
CA ILE A 83 -8.74 7.52 0.80
C ILE A 83 -7.78 6.81 -0.15
N GLU A 84 -8.33 6.02 -1.03
CA GLU A 84 -7.51 5.31 -2.02
C GLU A 84 -6.89 6.33 -2.96
N VAL A 85 -5.55 6.32 -3.06
CA VAL A 85 -4.85 7.26 -3.93
C VAL A 85 -4.16 6.58 -5.09
N ALA A 86 -3.99 5.26 -5.05
CA ALA A 86 -3.39 4.53 -6.16
C ALA A 86 -3.76 3.07 -6.06
N ARG A 87 -3.81 2.40 -7.20
CA ARG A 87 -4.13 0.98 -7.23
C ARG A 87 -3.33 0.36 -8.37
N PHE A 88 -2.55 -0.67 -8.03
CA PHE A 88 -1.81 -1.42 -9.02
C PHE A 88 -2.45 -2.79 -9.16
N ILE A 89 -2.89 -3.11 -10.36
CA ILE A 89 -3.58 -4.36 -10.61
C ILE A 89 -2.70 -5.22 -11.50
N GLY A 90 -2.45 -6.45 -11.04
CA GLY A 90 -1.65 -7.38 -11.80
C GLY A 90 -0.17 -7.20 -11.53
N GLU A 91 0.62 -7.73 -12.41
CA GLU A 91 2.06 -7.72 -12.25
C GLU A 91 2.63 -6.36 -12.60
N LYS A 92 3.39 -5.76 -11.70
CA LYS A 92 3.99 -4.45 -11.89
C LYS A 92 5.45 -4.50 -11.49
N SER A 93 6.28 -3.72 -12.16
CA SER A 93 7.69 -3.69 -11.80
C SER A 93 7.88 -2.93 -10.50
N LEU A 94 8.96 -3.26 -9.81
CA LEU A 94 9.28 -2.55 -8.58
C LEU A 94 9.49 -1.08 -8.87
N LYS A 95 10.09 -0.77 -10.02
CA LYS A 95 10.36 0.61 -10.39
C LYS A 95 9.06 1.40 -10.54
N GLU A 96 8.07 0.81 -11.21
CA GLU A 96 6.80 1.50 -11.42
C GLU A 96 6.11 1.82 -10.11
N MET A 97 6.08 0.84 -9.21
CA MET A 97 5.44 1.05 -7.92
C MET A 97 6.20 2.07 -7.08
N THR A 98 7.52 2.00 -7.10
CA THR A 98 8.34 2.93 -6.35
C THR A 98 8.15 4.37 -6.84
N LEU A 99 8.11 4.55 -8.16
CA LEU A 99 7.92 5.90 -8.71
C LEU A 99 6.61 6.50 -8.24
N LYS A 100 5.55 5.69 -8.21
CA LYS A 100 4.25 6.20 -7.77
C LYS A 100 4.26 6.56 -6.30
N ILE A 101 4.88 5.71 -5.48
CA ILE A 101 4.95 5.99 -4.06
C ILE A 101 5.76 7.26 -3.80
N GLU A 102 6.89 7.42 -4.50
CA GLU A 102 7.69 8.61 -4.33
C GLU A 102 6.93 9.86 -4.75
N ALA A 103 6.15 9.76 -5.81
CA ALA A 103 5.33 10.87 -6.25
C ALA A 103 4.31 11.26 -5.19
N LEU A 104 3.72 10.28 -4.52
CA LEU A 104 2.76 10.56 -3.47
C LEU A 104 3.42 11.18 -2.24
N LEU A 105 4.62 10.72 -1.92
CA LEU A 105 5.34 11.26 -0.77
C LEU A 105 5.81 12.68 -1.00
N ASN A 106 6.15 13.01 -2.22
CA ASN A 106 6.69 14.33 -2.54
C ASN A 106 5.68 15.28 -3.13
N GLY A 107 4.56 14.76 -3.48
CA GLY A 107 3.58 15.52 -4.20
C GLY A 107 2.77 16.44 -3.40
N LYS A 108 2.82 16.56 -2.50
CA LYS A 108 2.00 17.32 -1.89
C LYS A 108 2.01 18.27 -1.76
#